data_7012b2d4b772ac30150d02b15df987d8
#
_entry.id   7012b2d4b772ac30150d02b15df987d8
#
_cell.length_a   1.000
_cell.length_b   1.000
_cell.length_c   1.000
_cell.angle_alpha   90.00
_cell.angle_beta   90.00
_cell.angle_gamma   90.00
#
_symmetry.space_group_name_H-M   'P 1'
#
loop_
_entity.id
_entity.type
_entity.pdbx_description
1 polymer ?
#
loop_
_entity_poly.entity_id
_entity_poly.type
_entity_poly.pdbx_seq_one_letter_code
_entity_poly.pdbx_strand_id
1 'polypeptide(L)'
;MAKQLYDYWFVQFDFPNEEGKPYKSSGGKMVWNDKLKREIPAGWSSKMISEIEGNIVTGKTPSCANEDNFGGDIQFVTIDDIRGNLFVFQAQRTLSKLGADSQYKKYLPEGSLCVSCIGTIGVMGFVARLAQTNQQINSIIFGKEYNKEFSYFSLMLHFDNAKAKTGNVFANMNKEEFASIYIAYPSIELLQKYHEIVLPMFDTIKTNTSEILNLIKQQDDLLPLLMNGQVSVNSD
;
A
#
# COMPACT_ATOMS: atom_id res chain seq x y z
N MET A 1 8.33 -5.94 -12.74
CA MET A 1 7.68 -5.38 -13.95
C MET A 1 6.89 -4.10 -13.64
N ALA A 2 5.88 -4.07 -12.74
CA ALA A 2 5.12 -2.84 -12.40
C ALA A 2 6.00 -1.68 -11.91
N LYS A 3 6.95 -1.95 -10.98
CA LYS A 3 7.92 -0.94 -10.52
C LYS A 3 8.82 -0.42 -11.65
N GLN A 4 9.27 -1.28 -12.55
CA GLN A 4 10.10 -0.87 -13.69
C GLN A 4 9.35 0.08 -14.63
N LEU A 5 8.04 -0.20 -14.87
CA LEU A 5 7.20 0.70 -15.65
C LEU A 5 6.98 2.03 -14.91
N TYR A 6 6.76 1.99 -13.57
CA TYR A 6 6.70 3.20 -12.76
C TYR A 6 7.99 4.03 -12.88
N ASP A 7 9.14 3.39 -12.72
CA ASP A 7 10.44 4.06 -12.81
C ASP A 7 10.65 4.68 -14.21
N TYR A 8 10.26 3.98 -15.26
CA TYR A 8 10.39 4.45 -16.64
C TYR A 8 9.46 5.66 -16.90
N TRP A 9 8.20 5.59 -16.47
CA TRP A 9 7.23 6.65 -16.75
C TRP A 9 7.34 7.86 -15.82
N PHE A 10 7.55 7.64 -14.52
CA PHE A 10 7.39 8.69 -13.49
C PHE A 10 8.69 9.12 -12.81
N VAL A 11 9.77 8.35 -13.00
CA VAL A 11 11.10 8.72 -12.50
C VAL A 11 11.98 9.21 -13.63
N GLN A 12 12.07 8.46 -14.74
CA GLN A 12 12.82 8.83 -15.94
C GLN A 12 12.03 9.80 -16.83
N PHE A 13 10.70 9.85 -16.70
CA PHE A 13 9.77 10.67 -17.46
C PHE A 13 9.66 10.27 -18.95
N ASP A 14 9.90 9.00 -19.25
CA ASP A 14 9.79 8.44 -20.60
C ASP A 14 8.44 7.72 -20.81
N PHE A 15 7.36 8.30 -20.27
CA PHE A 15 6.00 7.88 -20.60
C PHE A 15 5.69 8.16 -22.09
N PRO A 16 4.75 7.42 -22.72
CA PRO A 16 4.42 7.63 -24.13
C PRO A 16 3.79 9.01 -24.34
N ASN A 17 4.38 9.79 -25.24
CA ASN A 17 3.84 11.06 -25.72
C ASN A 17 2.70 10.82 -26.73
N GLU A 18 2.17 11.88 -27.37
CA GLU A 18 1.10 11.79 -28.36
C GLU A 18 1.44 10.93 -29.58
N GLU A 19 2.73 10.82 -29.90
CA GLU A 19 3.24 9.97 -30.99
C GLU A 19 3.60 8.55 -30.53
N GLY A 20 3.39 8.21 -29.24
CA GLY A 20 3.80 6.94 -28.64
C GLY A 20 5.29 6.81 -28.35
N LYS A 21 6.08 7.87 -28.50
CA LYS A 21 7.51 7.91 -28.22
C LYS A 21 7.79 8.25 -26.75
N PRO A 22 8.96 7.85 -26.18
CA PRO A 22 9.36 8.24 -24.83
C PRO A 22 9.41 9.77 -24.69
N TYR A 23 8.68 10.33 -23.71
CA TYR A 23 8.52 11.79 -23.62
C TYR A 23 9.84 12.53 -23.48
N LYS A 24 10.60 12.30 -22.41
CA LYS A 24 11.82 13.03 -22.12
C LYS A 24 12.94 12.75 -23.14
N SER A 25 13.15 11.48 -23.46
CA SER A 25 14.19 11.06 -24.43
C SER A 25 13.94 11.54 -25.84
N SER A 26 12.69 11.88 -26.19
CA SER A 26 12.32 12.48 -27.48
C SER A 26 12.29 14.02 -27.45
N GLY A 27 12.86 14.65 -26.43
CA GLY A 27 12.94 16.11 -26.32
C GLY A 27 11.72 16.76 -25.65
N GLY A 28 10.93 16.02 -24.90
CA GLY A 28 9.82 16.54 -24.13
C GLY A 28 10.24 17.67 -23.18
N LYS A 29 9.46 18.74 -23.13
CA LYS A 29 9.79 19.95 -22.35
C LYS A 29 9.73 19.66 -20.86
N MET A 30 10.82 19.96 -20.16
CA MET A 30 10.93 19.89 -18.71
C MET A 30 10.83 21.27 -18.09
N VAL A 31 10.27 21.38 -16.87
CA VAL A 31 10.13 22.62 -16.11
C VAL A 31 10.57 22.41 -14.67
N TRP A 32 11.26 23.39 -14.10
CA TRP A 32 11.67 23.33 -12.69
C TRP A 32 10.48 23.41 -11.75
N ASN A 33 10.45 22.56 -10.73
CA ASN A 33 9.44 22.56 -9.69
C ASN A 33 10.06 22.86 -8.33
N ASP A 34 9.70 23.99 -7.74
CA ASP A 34 10.27 24.45 -6.46
C ASP A 34 9.88 23.59 -5.25
N LYS A 35 8.74 22.93 -5.27
CA LYS A 35 8.31 22.05 -4.19
C LYS A 35 9.09 20.73 -4.18
N LEU A 36 9.31 20.18 -5.35
CA LEU A 36 10.02 18.91 -5.53
C LEU A 36 11.54 19.09 -5.66
N LYS A 37 12.03 20.34 -5.84
CA LYS A 37 13.45 20.68 -6.07
C LYS A 37 14.07 19.87 -7.20
N ARG A 38 13.32 19.65 -8.28
CA ARG A 38 13.75 18.97 -9.51
C ARG A 38 12.91 19.40 -10.70
N GLU A 39 13.41 19.06 -11.88
CA GLU A 39 12.63 19.21 -13.11
C GLU A 39 11.55 18.11 -13.20
N ILE A 40 10.39 18.50 -13.70
CA ILE A 40 9.26 17.60 -14.03
C ILE A 40 8.75 17.92 -15.44
N PRO A 41 8.03 17.02 -16.11
CA PRO A 41 7.44 17.28 -17.42
C PRO A 41 6.53 18.52 -17.40
N ALA A 42 6.55 19.30 -18.47
CA ALA A 42 5.61 20.40 -18.64
C ALA A 42 4.16 19.88 -18.60
N GLY A 43 3.29 20.60 -17.87
CA GLY A 43 1.91 20.16 -17.63
C GLY A 43 1.71 19.28 -16.40
N TRP A 44 2.77 18.78 -15.78
CA TRP A 44 2.67 18.11 -14.49
C TRP A 44 2.63 19.13 -13.35
N SER A 45 2.08 18.71 -12.21
CA SER A 45 2.02 19.52 -10.99
C SER A 45 2.69 18.80 -9.82
N SER A 46 3.03 19.53 -8.76
CA SER A 46 3.33 18.94 -7.45
C SER A 46 2.06 18.95 -6.62
N LYS A 47 1.66 17.80 -6.10
CA LYS A 47 0.51 17.69 -5.20
C LYS A 47 0.91 17.01 -3.90
N MET A 48 0.31 17.44 -2.81
CA MET A 48 0.38 16.73 -1.53
C MET A 48 -0.46 15.44 -1.60
N ILE A 49 -0.10 14.43 -0.80
CA ILE A 49 -0.92 13.21 -0.66
C ILE A 49 -2.37 13.55 -0.32
N SER A 50 -2.59 14.52 0.57
CA SER A 50 -3.94 14.99 0.94
C SER A 50 -4.71 15.67 -0.19
N GLU A 51 -4.03 16.18 -1.22
CA GLU A 51 -4.67 16.76 -2.41
C GLU A 51 -5.00 15.70 -3.47
N ILE A 52 -4.25 14.59 -3.46
CA ILE A 52 -4.48 13.42 -4.33
C ILE A 52 -5.64 12.59 -3.78
N GLU A 53 -5.55 12.24 -2.49
CA GLU A 53 -6.57 11.49 -1.75
C GLU A 53 -6.77 12.10 -0.37
N GLY A 54 -7.90 12.76 -0.16
CA GLY A 54 -8.19 13.51 1.08
C GLY A 54 -8.51 12.62 2.29
N ASN A 55 -8.81 11.33 2.08
CA ASN A 55 -9.21 10.43 3.16
C ASN A 55 -8.02 9.67 3.74
N ILE A 56 -7.31 10.33 4.66
CA ILE A 56 -6.18 9.76 5.38
C ILE A 56 -6.61 9.44 6.81
N VAL A 57 -6.40 8.20 7.24
CA VAL A 57 -6.80 7.67 8.55
C VAL A 57 -5.56 7.25 9.33
N THR A 58 -5.32 7.86 10.49
CA THR A 58 -4.37 7.33 11.49
C THR A 58 -5.06 6.26 12.30
N GLY A 59 -4.43 5.10 12.42
CA GLY A 59 -4.94 4.01 13.24
C GLY A 59 -5.03 4.34 14.72
N LYS A 60 -5.71 3.48 15.46
CA LYS A 60 -5.86 3.57 16.91
C LYS A 60 -6.05 2.16 17.48
N THR A 61 -5.46 1.90 18.65
CA THR A 61 -5.67 0.65 19.38
C THR A 61 -6.86 0.83 20.33
N PRO A 62 -7.88 -0.06 20.29
CA PRO A 62 -8.92 -0.11 21.31
C PRO A 62 -8.31 -0.37 22.68
N SER A 63 -9.08 -0.09 23.75
CA SER A 63 -8.61 -0.34 25.11
C SER A 63 -8.21 -1.81 25.30
N CYS A 64 -6.95 -2.06 25.62
CA CYS A 64 -6.43 -3.40 25.90
C CYS A 64 -6.89 -3.93 27.27
N ALA A 65 -7.46 -3.08 28.15
CA ALA A 65 -8.02 -3.50 29.44
C ALA A 65 -9.36 -4.26 29.28
N ASN A 66 -10.00 -4.17 28.11
CA ASN A 66 -11.19 -4.92 27.78
C ASN A 66 -10.87 -5.95 26.70
N GLU A 67 -10.79 -7.21 27.11
CA GLU A 67 -10.49 -8.35 26.23
C GLU A 67 -11.59 -8.57 25.18
N ASP A 68 -12.83 -8.20 25.46
CA ASP A 68 -13.96 -8.28 24.51
C ASP A 68 -13.76 -7.44 23.24
N ASN A 69 -12.81 -6.51 23.24
CA ASN A 69 -12.47 -5.73 22.06
C ASN A 69 -11.73 -6.53 20.98
N PHE A 70 -11.23 -7.72 21.29
CA PHE A 70 -10.35 -8.52 20.44
C PHE A 70 -10.97 -9.90 20.13
N GLY A 71 -10.35 -10.63 19.18
CA GLY A 71 -10.72 -12.01 18.89
C GLY A 71 -11.89 -12.22 17.92
N GLY A 72 -12.32 -11.17 17.19
CA GLY A 72 -13.37 -11.28 16.16
C GLY A 72 -12.83 -11.38 14.74
N ASP A 73 -13.63 -10.94 13.76
CA ASP A 73 -13.33 -11.12 12.32
C ASP A 73 -12.65 -9.91 11.66
N ILE A 74 -12.55 -8.77 12.36
CA ILE A 74 -11.99 -7.55 11.77
C ILE A 74 -10.47 -7.56 11.97
N GLN A 75 -9.72 -7.49 10.88
CA GLN A 75 -8.26 -7.52 10.90
C GLN A 75 -7.71 -6.30 11.65
N PHE A 76 -6.81 -6.51 12.62
CA PHE A 76 -6.10 -5.44 13.32
C PHE A 76 -4.63 -5.42 12.89
N VAL A 77 -4.39 -4.68 11.82
CA VAL A 77 -3.11 -4.69 11.10
C VAL A 77 -2.06 -3.86 11.83
N THR A 78 -0.89 -4.44 12.00
CA THR A 78 0.32 -3.83 12.57
C THR A 78 1.44 -3.79 11.53
N ILE A 79 2.60 -3.21 11.88
CA ILE A 79 3.75 -3.13 10.97
C ILE A 79 4.25 -4.53 10.58
N ASP A 80 4.21 -5.49 11.49
CA ASP A 80 4.71 -6.85 11.23
C ASP A 80 3.82 -7.59 10.24
N ASP A 81 2.51 -7.31 10.23
CA ASP A 81 1.57 -7.89 9.26
C ASP A 81 1.79 -7.32 7.83
N ILE A 82 2.26 -6.07 7.74
CA ILE A 82 2.55 -5.42 6.44
C ILE A 82 3.91 -5.83 5.90
N ARG A 83 4.87 -6.12 6.81
CA ARG A 83 6.26 -6.38 6.43
C ARG A 83 6.39 -7.58 5.48
N GLY A 84 6.84 -7.33 4.26
CA GLY A 84 6.98 -8.35 3.21
C GLY A 84 5.68 -8.72 2.50
N ASN A 85 4.55 -8.11 2.85
CA ASN A 85 3.24 -8.39 2.27
C ASN A 85 2.70 -7.17 1.51
N LEU A 86 2.60 -7.29 0.17
CA LEU A 86 1.94 -6.27 -0.63
C LEU A 86 0.44 -6.21 -0.33
N PHE A 87 -0.18 -7.38 -0.08
CA PHE A 87 -1.58 -7.51 0.33
C PHE A 87 -1.68 -8.24 1.66
N VAL A 88 -2.30 -7.60 2.65
CA VAL A 88 -2.51 -8.16 3.99
C VAL A 88 -3.89 -8.81 4.03
N PHE A 89 -3.92 -10.14 3.94
CA PHE A 89 -5.14 -10.95 4.04
C PHE A 89 -5.49 -11.32 5.48
N GLN A 90 -4.47 -11.51 6.31
CA GLN A 90 -4.60 -11.92 7.70
C GLN A 90 -3.64 -11.12 8.56
N ALA A 91 -4.10 -10.66 9.71
CA ALA A 91 -3.28 -10.05 10.75
C ALA A 91 -3.14 -11.03 11.92
N GLN A 92 -2.05 -10.92 12.67
CA GLN A 92 -1.82 -11.72 13.88
C GLN A 92 -2.89 -11.49 14.95
N ARG A 93 -3.51 -10.31 14.93
CA ARG A 93 -4.57 -9.94 15.87
C ARG A 93 -5.81 -9.51 15.10
N THR A 94 -6.96 -9.77 15.70
CA THR A 94 -8.25 -9.32 15.20
C THR A 94 -9.01 -8.55 16.26
N LEU A 95 -9.95 -7.73 15.83
CA LEU A 95 -10.88 -7.02 16.68
C LEU A 95 -12.26 -7.69 16.61
N SER A 96 -12.95 -7.71 17.73
CA SER A 96 -14.38 -7.96 17.75
C SER A 96 -15.12 -6.78 17.11
N LYS A 97 -16.38 -6.98 16.76
CA LYS A 97 -17.23 -5.89 16.28
C LYS A 97 -17.34 -4.77 17.32
N LEU A 98 -17.43 -5.11 18.62
CA LEU A 98 -17.46 -4.15 19.72
C LEU A 98 -16.21 -3.28 19.75
N GLY A 99 -15.03 -3.91 19.69
CA GLY A 99 -13.75 -3.22 19.70
C GLY A 99 -13.58 -2.31 18.49
N ALA A 100 -13.91 -2.79 17.30
CA ALA A 100 -13.81 -2.02 16.07
C ALA A 100 -14.82 -0.85 16.03
N ASP A 101 -16.07 -1.06 16.44
CA ASP A 101 -17.09 -0.02 16.48
C ASP A 101 -16.80 1.07 17.53
N SER A 102 -16.04 0.76 18.61
CA SER A 102 -15.57 1.76 19.57
C SER A 102 -14.74 2.86 18.93
N GLN A 103 -14.22 2.60 17.74
CA GLN A 103 -13.44 3.51 16.90
C GLN A 103 -13.86 3.43 15.44
N TYR A 104 -15.16 3.47 15.17
CA TYR A 104 -15.77 3.25 13.85
C TYR A 104 -15.14 4.10 12.70
N LYS A 105 -14.65 5.32 13.01
CA LYS A 105 -13.96 6.19 12.02
C LYS A 105 -12.61 5.66 11.57
N LYS A 106 -12.14 4.53 12.11
CA LYS A 106 -10.85 3.92 11.81
C LYS A 106 -10.96 2.71 10.91
N TYR A 107 -12.16 2.37 10.47
CA TYR A 107 -12.35 1.31 9.49
C TYR A 107 -11.66 1.65 8.17
N LEU A 108 -10.97 0.67 7.64
CA LEU A 108 -10.27 0.68 6.37
C LEU A 108 -10.93 -0.33 5.44
N PRO A 109 -11.60 0.09 4.37
CA PRO A 109 -12.11 -0.82 3.36
C PRO A 109 -10.96 -1.53 2.64
N GLU A 110 -11.27 -2.64 1.99
CA GLU A 110 -10.37 -3.35 1.09
C GLU A 110 -9.72 -2.39 0.08
N GLY A 111 -8.44 -2.58 -0.20
CA GLY A 111 -7.65 -1.74 -1.09
C GLY A 111 -7.12 -0.45 -0.47
N SER A 112 -7.35 -0.19 0.83
CA SER A 112 -6.69 0.91 1.53
C SER A 112 -5.19 0.63 1.65
N LEU A 113 -4.34 1.63 1.41
CA LEU A 113 -2.90 1.54 1.55
C LEU A 113 -2.48 1.92 2.98
N CYS A 114 -1.90 0.98 3.70
CA CYS A 114 -1.32 1.18 5.03
C CYS A 114 0.16 1.54 4.90
N VAL A 115 0.61 2.56 5.63
CA VAL A 115 1.99 3.06 5.63
C VAL A 115 2.45 3.25 7.07
N SER A 116 3.53 2.57 7.45
CA SER A 116 4.12 2.75 8.76
C SER A 116 4.81 4.11 8.88
N CYS A 117 4.49 4.85 9.93
CA CYS A 117 4.96 6.22 10.17
C CYS A 117 5.67 6.40 11.51
N ILE A 118 5.71 5.37 12.35
CA ILE A 118 6.39 5.37 13.66
C ILE A 118 7.23 4.10 13.79
N GLY A 119 8.43 4.23 14.27
CA GLY A 119 9.39 3.12 14.42
C GLY A 119 10.05 2.77 13.08
N THR A 120 9.58 1.76 12.39
CA THR A 120 10.07 1.43 11.03
C THR A 120 9.23 2.16 9.99
N ILE A 121 9.70 3.29 9.49
CA ILE A 121 8.96 4.13 8.54
C ILE A 121 9.06 3.59 7.11
N GLY A 122 7.94 3.69 6.35
CA GLY A 122 7.88 3.38 4.93
C GLY A 122 7.68 1.89 4.63
N VAL A 123 7.27 1.08 5.62
CA VAL A 123 6.72 -0.26 5.34
C VAL A 123 5.28 -0.07 4.89
N MET A 124 4.94 -0.64 3.72
CA MET A 124 3.66 -0.38 3.06
C MET A 124 3.02 -1.65 2.53
N GLY A 125 1.68 -1.70 2.58
CA GLY A 125 0.89 -2.77 2.00
C GLY A 125 -0.59 -2.40 1.97
N PHE A 126 -1.33 -3.06 1.09
CA PHE A 126 -2.78 -2.88 0.97
C PHE A 126 -3.51 -3.87 1.86
N VAL A 127 -4.57 -3.43 2.52
CA VAL A 127 -5.47 -4.36 3.21
C VAL A 127 -6.33 -5.08 2.18
N ALA A 128 -6.36 -6.41 2.25
CA ALA A 128 -7.14 -7.26 1.35
C ALA A 128 -8.56 -7.55 1.86
N ARG A 129 -8.89 -7.07 3.06
CA ARG A 129 -10.20 -7.20 3.73
C ARG A 129 -10.44 -6.00 4.62
N LEU A 130 -11.67 -5.88 5.14
CA LEU A 130 -12.00 -4.86 6.14
C LEU A 130 -11.06 -4.94 7.35
N ALA A 131 -10.44 -3.83 7.70
CA ALA A 131 -9.40 -3.78 8.72
C ALA A 131 -9.45 -2.49 9.54
N GLN A 132 -8.70 -2.48 10.63
CA GLN A 132 -8.24 -1.30 11.35
C GLN A 132 -6.75 -1.46 11.64
N THR A 133 -6.07 -0.38 12.00
CA THR A 133 -4.63 -0.38 12.29
C THR A 133 -4.35 0.24 13.65
N ASN A 134 -3.13 0.00 14.17
CA ASN A 134 -2.65 0.72 15.34
C ASN A 134 -2.19 2.15 14.98
N GLN A 135 -1.85 2.95 15.98
CA GLN A 135 -1.45 4.36 15.83
C GLN A 135 -0.12 4.59 15.10
N GLN A 136 0.64 3.54 14.80
CA GLN A 136 1.91 3.63 14.07
C GLN A 136 1.72 3.74 12.56
N ILE A 137 0.48 3.53 12.08
CA ILE A 137 0.14 3.45 10.67
C ILE A 137 -0.79 4.59 10.30
N ASN A 138 -0.43 5.32 9.24
CA ASN A 138 -1.32 6.18 8.48
C ASN A 138 -1.79 5.42 7.23
N SER A 139 -3.08 5.49 6.93
CA SER A 139 -3.67 4.76 5.82
C SER A 139 -4.38 5.70 4.86
N ILE A 140 -4.26 5.42 3.57
CA ILE A 140 -4.97 6.15 2.50
C ILE A 140 -6.15 5.29 2.06
N ILE A 141 -7.36 5.84 2.16
CA ILE A 141 -8.57 5.26 1.56
C ILE A 141 -8.76 5.95 0.22
N PHE A 142 -8.67 5.18 -0.85
CA PHE A 142 -8.74 5.73 -2.21
C PHE A 142 -10.18 5.97 -2.64
N GLY A 143 -10.43 7.16 -3.13
CA GLY A 143 -11.65 7.51 -3.85
C GLY A 143 -11.51 7.32 -5.36
N LYS A 144 -10.28 7.17 -5.85
CA LYS A 144 -9.95 7.01 -7.26
C LYS A 144 -9.00 5.84 -7.43
N GLU A 145 -9.48 4.77 -8.07
CA GLU A 145 -8.73 3.53 -8.25
C GLU A 145 -7.37 3.73 -8.94
N TYR A 146 -7.31 4.58 -9.95
CA TYR A 146 -6.09 4.86 -10.71
C TYR A 146 -4.98 5.54 -9.90
N ASN A 147 -5.24 5.98 -8.68
CA ASN A 147 -4.23 6.53 -7.78
C ASN A 147 -3.51 5.46 -6.93
N LYS A 148 -4.03 4.23 -6.83
CA LYS A 148 -3.52 3.21 -5.90
C LYS A 148 -2.08 2.83 -6.15
N GLU A 149 -1.80 2.24 -7.30
CA GLU A 149 -0.46 1.74 -7.63
C GLU A 149 0.54 2.88 -7.80
N PHE A 150 0.07 3.98 -8.39
CA PHE A 150 0.88 5.19 -8.51
C PHE A 150 1.30 5.75 -7.14
N SER A 151 0.36 5.88 -6.20
CA SER A 151 0.66 6.37 -4.85
C SER A 151 1.58 5.42 -4.08
N TYR A 152 1.38 4.11 -4.23
CA TYR A 152 2.23 3.09 -3.62
C TYR A 152 3.71 3.27 -4.05
N PHE A 153 3.97 3.32 -5.36
CA PHE A 153 5.35 3.48 -5.84
C PHE A 153 5.91 4.88 -5.59
N SER A 154 5.07 5.92 -5.63
CA SER A 154 5.49 7.30 -5.32
C SER A 154 5.95 7.44 -3.87
N LEU A 155 5.22 6.85 -2.92
CA LEU A 155 5.60 6.83 -1.51
C LEU A 155 6.82 5.96 -1.27
N MET A 156 6.92 4.80 -1.94
CA MET A 156 8.12 3.95 -1.88
C MET A 156 9.37 4.75 -2.29
N LEU A 157 9.31 5.42 -3.43
CA LEU A 157 10.41 6.27 -3.91
C LEU A 157 10.73 7.41 -2.92
N HIS A 158 9.70 8.04 -2.35
CA HIS A 158 9.87 9.10 -1.36
C HIS A 158 10.65 8.60 -0.13
N PHE A 159 10.25 7.47 0.44
CA PHE A 159 10.90 6.90 1.62
C PHE A 159 12.30 6.35 1.33
N ASP A 160 12.52 5.75 0.16
CA ASP A 160 13.85 5.27 -0.25
C ASP A 160 14.83 6.43 -0.42
N ASN A 161 14.41 7.53 -1.05
CA ASN A 161 15.21 8.75 -1.19
C ASN A 161 15.50 9.41 0.15
N ALA A 162 14.55 9.40 1.07
CA ALA A 162 14.73 9.95 2.41
C ALA A 162 15.76 9.13 3.21
N LYS A 163 15.67 7.80 3.17
CA LYS A 163 16.66 6.89 3.78
C LYS A 163 18.06 7.12 3.22
N ALA A 164 18.20 7.26 1.91
CA ALA A 164 19.48 7.49 1.26
C ALA A 164 20.15 8.82 1.67
N LYS A 165 19.35 9.86 1.95
CA LYS A 165 19.87 11.19 2.33
C LYS A 165 20.30 11.30 3.80
N THR A 166 19.60 10.66 4.71
CA THR A 166 19.77 10.86 6.15
C THR A 166 20.52 9.74 6.86
N GLY A 167 20.79 8.62 6.17
CA GLY A 167 21.47 7.44 6.74
C GLY A 167 20.70 6.78 7.89
N ASN A 168 19.78 7.49 8.51
CA ASN A 168 18.87 6.98 9.52
C ASN A 168 17.52 7.70 9.42
N VAL A 169 16.47 6.96 9.59
CA VAL A 169 15.08 7.30 9.29
C VAL A 169 14.55 8.33 10.28
N PHE A 170 13.62 9.17 9.81
CA PHE A 170 12.70 9.92 10.63
C PHE A 170 12.25 9.12 11.85
N ALA A 171 12.39 9.68 13.06
CA ALA A 171 12.00 8.95 14.26
C ALA A 171 10.49 8.67 14.31
N ASN A 172 9.68 9.64 13.89
CA ASN A 172 8.22 9.57 13.83
C ASN A 172 7.71 10.57 12.79
N MET A 173 6.68 10.18 12.06
CA MET A 173 5.96 11.03 11.11
C MET A 173 4.49 11.07 11.51
N ASN A 174 3.98 12.23 11.89
CA ASN A 174 2.58 12.40 12.22
C ASN A 174 1.70 12.42 10.96
N LYS A 175 0.38 12.50 11.14
CA LYS A 175 -0.58 12.48 10.03
C LYS A 175 -0.42 13.69 9.10
N GLU A 176 -0.18 14.85 9.65
CA GLU A 176 -0.03 16.12 8.91
C GLU A 176 1.23 16.11 8.06
N GLU A 177 2.34 15.60 8.59
CA GLU A 177 3.60 15.41 7.86
C GLU A 177 3.42 14.41 6.72
N PHE A 178 2.77 13.26 6.99
CA PHE A 178 2.47 12.26 5.97
C PHE A 178 1.57 12.84 4.88
N ALA A 179 0.52 13.55 5.25
CA ALA A 179 -0.43 14.17 4.34
C ALA A 179 0.20 15.25 3.45
N SER A 180 1.26 15.91 3.94
CA SER A 180 1.99 16.99 3.25
C SER A 180 3.12 16.51 2.34
N ILE A 181 3.37 15.21 2.20
CA ILE A 181 4.36 14.67 1.27
C ILE A 181 3.99 15.10 -0.16
N TYR A 182 4.91 15.80 -0.84
CA TYR A 182 4.73 16.22 -2.22
C TYR A 182 5.17 15.14 -3.21
N ILE A 183 4.33 14.92 -4.22
CA ILE A 183 4.56 13.98 -5.32
C ILE A 183 4.42 14.74 -6.65
N ALA A 184 5.23 14.38 -7.65
CA ALA A 184 5.02 14.82 -9.03
C ALA A 184 3.78 14.13 -9.58
N TYR A 185 2.74 14.89 -9.87
CA TYR A 185 1.43 14.35 -10.25
C TYR A 185 1.14 14.64 -11.73
N PRO A 186 1.00 13.59 -12.56
CA PRO A 186 0.77 13.71 -14.00
C PRO A 186 -0.69 14.02 -14.34
N SER A 187 -1.04 13.97 -15.61
CA SER A 187 -2.44 14.03 -16.06
C SER A 187 -3.21 12.78 -15.62
N ILE A 188 -4.53 12.92 -15.47
CA ILE A 188 -5.42 11.81 -15.08
C ILE A 188 -5.39 10.71 -16.15
N GLU A 189 -5.34 11.09 -17.42
CA GLU A 189 -5.30 10.16 -18.55
C GLU A 189 -4.04 9.26 -18.49
N LEU A 190 -2.89 9.84 -18.12
CA LEU A 190 -1.66 9.07 -17.96
C LEU A 190 -1.74 8.11 -16.76
N LEU A 191 -2.33 8.55 -15.65
CA LEU A 191 -2.57 7.70 -14.48
C LEU A 191 -3.51 6.53 -14.80
N GLN A 192 -4.58 6.78 -15.54
CA GLN A 192 -5.52 5.74 -15.97
C GLN A 192 -4.83 4.71 -16.86
N LYS A 193 -4.07 5.15 -17.87
CA LYS A 193 -3.27 4.25 -18.72
C LYS A 193 -2.28 3.41 -17.91
N TYR A 194 -1.60 4.01 -16.94
CA TYR A 194 -0.69 3.30 -16.06
C TYR A 194 -1.42 2.25 -15.23
N HIS A 195 -2.53 2.63 -14.61
CA HIS A 195 -3.37 1.75 -13.81
C HIS A 195 -3.86 0.54 -14.62
N GLU A 196 -4.39 0.76 -15.82
CA GLU A 196 -4.86 -0.31 -16.71
C GLU A 196 -3.78 -1.34 -17.02
N ILE A 197 -2.52 -0.92 -17.18
CA ILE A 197 -1.39 -1.83 -17.45
C ILE A 197 -0.95 -2.57 -16.18
N VAL A 198 -0.97 -1.91 -15.03
CA VAL A 198 -0.38 -2.41 -13.78
C VAL A 198 -1.38 -3.19 -12.93
N LEU A 199 -2.67 -2.85 -12.98
CA LEU A 199 -3.72 -3.50 -12.22
C LEU A 199 -3.72 -5.04 -12.38
N PRO A 200 -3.64 -5.62 -13.59
CA PRO A 200 -3.61 -7.08 -13.74
C PRO A 200 -2.41 -7.75 -13.03
N MET A 201 -1.29 -7.03 -12.90
CA MET A 201 -0.12 -7.54 -12.17
C MET A 201 -0.37 -7.57 -10.67
N PHE A 202 -1.02 -6.54 -10.13
CA PHE A 202 -1.42 -6.46 -8.72
C PHE A 202 -2.49 -7.50 -8.39
N ASP A 203 -3.49 -7.68 -9.26
CA ASP A 203 -4.52 -8.70 -9.12
C ASP A 203 -3.93 -10.11 -9.12
N THR A 204 -2.94 -10.38 -9.99
CA THR A 204 -2.22 -11.66 -10.01
C THR A 204 -1.50 -11.91 -8.68
N ILE A 205 -0.80 -10.90 -8.15
CA ILE A 205 -0.12 -11.01 -6.84
C ILE A 205 -1.15 -11.28 -5.74
N LYS A 206 -2.26 -10.55 -5.74
CA LYS A 206 -3.33 -10.69 -4.75
C LYS A 206 -3.94 -12.08 -4.78
N THR A 207 -4.27 -12.59 -5.97
CA THR A 207 -4.83 -13.92 -6.18
C THR A 207 -3.86 -15.00 -5.72
N ASN A 208 -2.60 -14.96 -6.17
CA ASN A 208 -1.59 -15.92 -5.79
C ASN A 208 -1.35 -15.92 -4.27
N THR A 209 -1.32 -14.74 -3.64
CA THR A 209 -1.18 -14.64 -2.18
C THR A 209 -2.34 -15.32 -1.45
N SER A 210 -3.58 -15.09 -1.92
CA SER A 210 -4.78 -15.74 -1.37
C SER A 210 -4.73 -17.26 -1.53
N GLU A 211 -4.29 -17.74 -2.70
CA GLU A 211 -4.16 -19.16 -3.00
C GLU A 211 -3.10 -19.83 -2.12
N ILE A 212 -1.94 -19.21 -1.97
CA ILE A 212 -0.87 -19.68 -1.08
C ILE A 212 -1.38 -19.84 0.36
N LEU A 213 -2.09 -18.84 0.89
CA LEU A 213 -2.67 -18.90 2.23
C LEU A 213 -3.69 -20.04 2.37
N ASN A 214 -4.52 -20.27 1.36
CA ASN A 214 -5.45 -21.39 1.35
C ASN A 214 -4.75 -22.74 1.33
N LEU A 215 -3.69 -22.89 0.53
CA LEU A 215 -2.91 -24.12 0.44
C LEU A 215 -2.17 -24.41 1.76
N ILE A 216 -1.59 -23.39 2.39
CA ILE A 216 -0.97 -23.52 3.72
C ILE A 216 -2.00 -24.03 4.74
N LYS A 217 -3.19 -23.41 4.75
CA LYS A 217 -4.27 -23.85 5.65
C LYS A 217 -4.66 -25.31 5.41
N GLN A 218 -4.84 -25.71 4.13
CA GLN A 218 -5.14 -27.10 3.79
C GLN A 218 -4.05 -28.06 4.23
N GLN A 219 -2.79 -27.68 4.08
CA GLN A 219 -1.65 -28.47 4.55
C GLN A 219 -1.71 -28.64 6.07
N ASP A 220 -1.94 -27.56 6.83
CA ASP A 220 -2.02 -27.57 8.29
C ASP A 220 -3.21 -28.42 8.78
N ASP A 221 -4.33 -28.38 8.07
CA ASP A 221 -5.52 -29.19 8.40
C ASP A 221 -5.33 -30.68 8.09
N LEU A 222 -4.60 -31.04 7.00
CA LEU A 222 -4.40 -32.42 6.55
C LEU A 222 -3.25 -33.13 7.26
N LEU A 223 -2.18 -32.41 7.59
CA LEU A 223 -0.96 -33.01 8.15
C LEU A 223 -1.23 -33.81 9.44
N PRO A 224 -2.00 -33.32 10.42
CA PRO A 224 -2.34 -34.09 11.62
C PRO A 224 -3.17 -35.35 11.31
N LEU A 225 -4.07 -35.30 10.31
CA LEU A 225 -4.91 -36.43 9.91
C LEU A 225 -4.08 -37.57 9.27
N LEU A 226 -3.10 -37.19 8.42
CA LEU A 226 -2.16 -38.14 7.83
C LEU A 226 -1.26 -38.79 8.89
N MET A 227 -0.76 -37.98 9.84
CA MET A 227 0.13 -38.52 10.92
C MET A 227 -0.63 -39.44 11.85
N ASN A 228 -1.92 -39.26 12.04
CA ASN A 228 -2.77 -40.12 12.89
C ASN A 228 -3.35 -41.34 12.12
N GLY A 229 -3.01 -41.50 10.82
CA GLY A 229 -3.53 -42.60 9.99
C GLY A 229 -5.02 -42.53 9.70
N GLN A 230 -5.63 -41.34 9.86
CA GLN A 230 -7.07 -41.11 9.64
C GLN A 230 -7.41 -40.91 8.16
N VAL A 231 -6.39 -40.63 7.33
CA VAL A 231 -6.50 -40.47 5.87
C VAL A 231 -5.34 -41.18 5.21
N SER A 232 -5.59 -41.94 4.13
CA SER A 232 -4.53 -42.53 3.29
C SER A 232 -4.46 -41.80 1.95
N VAL A 233 -3.24 -41.56 1.46
CA VAL A 233 -3.02 -41.05 0.10
C VAL A 233 -3.03 -42.27 -0.81
N ASN A 234 -4.06 -42.42 -1.65
CA ASN A 234 -4.03 -43.42 -2.72
C ASN A 234 -3.04 -42.96 -3.79
N SER A 235 -1.95 -43.67 -3.97
CA SER A 235 -1.09 -43.52 -5.14
C SER A 235 -1.71 -44.34 -6.28
N ASP A 236 -2.30 -43.64 -7.24
CA ASP A 236 -2.61 -44.21 -8.56
C ASP A 236 -1.36 -44.26 -9.44
#